data_7ff0c56b36d70a17293401a0b54d0904
#
_entry.id   7ff0c56b36d70a17293401a0b54d0904
#
_cell.length_a   1.000
_cell.length_b   1.000
_cell.length_c   1.000
_cell.angle_alpha   90.00
_cell.angle_beta   90.00
_cell.angle_gamma   90.00
#
_symmetry.space_group_name_H-M   'P 1'
#
loop_
_entity.id
_entity.type
_entity.pdbx_description
1 polymer ?
#
loop_
_entity_poly.entity_id
_entity_poly.type
_entity_poly.pdbx_seq_one_letter_code
_entity_poly.pdbx_strand_id
1 'polypeptide(L)'
;MVTVIGKIKGKERPRFINGHTYTPNATKTYEKLIRDNYIKQCNKKHNGAVRVEIMVYYKIPKSYTKKRIKNILDGMEKPTKKPDSDNIIKIVLDSLNEVAYEDDKQVIKVSLEKLYTKENERIEFDVKEM
;
A
#
# COMPACT_ATOMS: atom_id res chain seq x y z
N MET A 1 12.49 -6.34 0.20
CA MET A 1 11.16 -5.77 -0.05
C MET A 1 10.18 -6.25 1.01
N VAL A 2 9.38 -5.35 1.55
CA VAL A 2 8.42 -5.70 2.60
C VAL A 2 7.11 -6.12 1.93
N THR A 3 6.55 -7.26 2.35
CA THR A 3 5.30 -7.80 1.80
C THR A 3 4.21 -7.76 2.86
N VAL A 4 3.05 -7.19 2.51
CA VAL A 4 1.87 -7.12 3.38
C VAL A 4 0.72 -7.84 2.68
N ILE A 5 0.45 -9.07 3.12
CA ILE A 5 -0.59 -9.92 2.52
C ILE A 5 -1.95 -9.53 3.08
N GLY A 6 -2.95 -9.50 2.20
CA GLY A 6 -4.32 -9.21 2.55
C GLY A 6 -4.97 -8.22 1.59
N LYS A 7 -6.26 -7.97 1.79
CA LYS A 7 -7.02 -7.05 0.96
C LYS A 7 -6.44 -5.65 1.03
N ILE A 8 -6.23 -5.05 -0.13
CA ILE A 8 -5.63 -3.72 -0.24
C ILE A 8 -6.62 -2.66 0.21
N LYS A 9 -6.15 -1.76 1.08
CA LYS A 9 -6.95 -0.65 1.59
C LYS A 9 -6.19 0.66 1.42
N GLY A 10 -6.92 1.73 1.15
CA GLY A 10 -6.36 3.07 1.08
C GLY A 10 -6.67 3.84 2.35
N LYS A 11 -6.03 4.99 2.50
CA LYS A 11 -6.30 5.90 3.60
C LYS A 11 -7.71 6.47 3.45
N GLU A 12 -8.55 6.23 4.45
CA GLU A 12 -9.88 6.85 4.52
C GLU A 12 -9.79 8.21 5.20
N ARG A 13 -10.67 9.11 4.80
CA ARG A 13 -10.74 10.42 5.46
C ARG A 13 -11.19 10.26 6.90
N PRO A 14 -10.65 11.06 7.84
CA PRO A 14 -11.16 11.07 9.20
C PRO A 14 -12.65 11.43 9.20
N ARG A 15 -13.41 10.77 10.05
CA ARG A 15 -14.84 11.05 10.21
C ARG A 15 -15.06 12.00 11.37
N PHE A 16 -16.11 12.80 11.27
CA PHE A 16 -16.46 13.77 12.29
C PHE A 16 -17.75 13.34 12.99
N ILE A 17 -17.65 13.10 14.31
CA ILE A 17 -18.80 12.71 15.14
C ILE A 17 -18.73 13.48 16.46
N ASN A 18 -19.87 14.09 16.84
CA ASN A 18 -19.99 14.81 18.12
C ASN A 18 -18.89 15.85 18.36
N GLY A 19 -18.52 16.59 17.30
CA GLY A 19 -17.47 17.61 17.41
C GLY A 19 -16.04 17.10 17.41
N HIS A 20 -15.85 15.80 17.24
CA HIS A 20 -14.50 15.18 17.21
C HIS A 20 -14.24 14.46 15.90
N THR A 21 -13.01 14.51 15.45
CA THR A 21 -12.56 13.71 14.30
C THR A 21 -11.97 12.40 14.80
N TYR A 22 -12.14 11.34 14.01
CA TYR A 22 -11.50 10.06 14.30
C TYR A 22 -11.13 9.34 13.01
N THR A 23 -10.10 8.50 13.07
CA THR A 23 -9.69 7.65 11.96
C THR A 23 -10.49 6.35 12.01
N PRO A 24 -11.11 5.91 10.90
CA PRO A 24 -11.85 4.64 10.87
C PRO A 24 -10.99 3.45 11.33
N ASN A 25 -11.60 2.51 12.03
CA ASN A 25 -10.89 1.33 12.56
C ASN A 25 -10.21 0.51 11.47
N ALA A 26 -10.84 0.37 10.31
CA ALA A 26 -10.24 -0.37 9.19
C ALA A 26 -8.92 0.24 8.74
N THR A 27 -8.86 1.59 8.71
CA THR A 27 -7.62 2.31 8.37
C THR A 27 -6.55 2.05 9.44
N LYS A 28 -6.90 2.18 10.71
CA LYS A 28 -5.96 1.95 11.82
C LYS A 28 -5.42 0.53 11.81
N THR A 29 -6.28 -0.45 11.56
CA THR A 29 -5.89 -1.86 11.51
C THR A 29 -4.90 -2.11 10.37
N TYR A 30 -5.16 -1.55 9.19
CA TYR A 30 -4.27 -1.71 8.06
C TYR A 30 -2.93 -0.98 8.25
N GLU A 31 -2.96 0.20 8.84
CA GLU A 31 -1.73 0.93 9.18
C GLU A 31 -0.86 0.11 10.15
N LYS A 32 -1.49 -0.50 11.15
CA LYS A 32 -0.79 -1.37 12.09
C LYS A 32 -0.19 -2.58 11.37
N LEU A 33 -0.92 -3.18 10.45
CA LEU A 33 -0.45 -4.33 9.68
C LEU A 33 0.78 -3.96 8.84
N ILE A 34 0.76 -2.82 8.17
CA ILE A 34 1.91 -2.34 7.39
C ILE A 34 3.11 -2.10 8.31
N ARG A 35 2.90 -1.42 9.42
CA ARG A 35 3.96 -1.10 10.38
C ARG A 35 4.58 -2.37 10.96
N ASP A 36 3.75 -3.31 11.42
CA ASP A 36 4.23 -4.55 12.01
C ASP A 36 5.04 -5.38 11.00
N ASN A 37 4.59 -5.44 9.75
CA ASN A 37 5.32 -6.14 8.69
C ASN A 37 6.65 -5.47 8.38
N TYR A 38 6.71 -4.14 8.38
CA TYR A 38 7.96 -3.42 8.17
C TYR A 38 8.97 -3.73 9.28
N ILE A 39 8.52 -3.65 10.53
CA ILE A 39 9.35 -3.93 11.69
C ILE A 39 9.86 -5.37 11.66
N LYS A 40 9.00 -6.31 11.31
CA LYS A 40 9.34 -7.73 11.25
C LYS A 40 10.32 -8.06 10.12
N GLN A 41 10.13 -7.45 8.96
CA GLN A 41 10.87 -7.84 7.74
C GLN A 41 12.09 -6.98 7.46
N CYS A 42 12.13 -5.75 7.94
CA CYS A 42 13.22 -4.81 7.64
C CYS A 42 13.73 -4.08 8.88
N ASN A 43 12.85 -3.35 9.56
CA ASN A 43 13.12 -2.62 10.80
C ASN A 43 14.28 -1.60 10.73
N LYS A 44 14.50 -1.00 9.56
CA LYS A 44 15.55 0.01 9.40
C LYS A 44 14.94 1.41 9.41
N LYS A 45 15.47 2.32 10.25
CA LYS A 45 15.04 3.71 10.28
C LYS A 45 16.08 4.59 9.57
N HIS A 46 15.61 5.37 8.62
CA HIS A 46 16.44 6.24 7.80
C HIS A 46 16.42 7.67 8.32
N ASN A 47 17.57 8.34 8.32
CA ASN A 47 17.69 9.71 8.85
C ASN A 47 17.59 10.80 7.78
N GLY A 48 17.84 10.48 6.54
CA GLY A 48 17.86 11.44 5.44
C GLY A 48 16.75 11.23 4.43
N ALA A 49 16.94 11.79 3.26
CA ALA A 49 15.99 11.64 2.15
C ALA A 49 15.87 10.19 1.72
N VAL A 50 14.64 9.76 1.46
CA VAL A 50 14.34 8.40 1.01
C VAL A 50 13.42 8.41 -0.18
N ARG A 51 13.41 7.30 -0.91
CA ARG A 51 12.38 6.99 -1.92
C ARG A 51 11.60 5.77 -1.46
N VAL A 52 10.33 5.73 -1.81
CA VAL A 52 9.45 4.60 -1.51
C VAL A 52 8.90 4.07 -2.82
N GLU A 53 9.08 2.78 -3.06
CA GLU A 53 8.55 2.09 -4.23
C GLU A 53 7.47 1.13 -3.78
N ILE A 54 6.27 1.23 -4.36
CA ILE A 54 5.10 0.45 -3.95
C ILE A 54 4.58 -0.34 -5.15
N MET A 55 4.37 -1.65 -4.94
CA MET A 55 3.73 -2.54 -5.90
C MET A 55 2.43 -3.04 -5.28
N VAL A 56 1.33 -2.87 -6.00
CA VAL A 56 0.00 -3.26 -5.52
C VAL A 56 -0.49 -4.42 -6.37
N TYR A 57 -0.71 -5.58 -5.76
CA TYR A 57 -1.11 -6.79 -6.46
C TYR A 57 -2.56 -7.13 -6.13
N TYR A 58 -3.42 -7.02 -7.13
CA TYR A 58 -4.83 -7.42 -7.03
C TYR A 58 -4.98 -8.85 -7.50
N LYS A 59 -5.62 -9.66 -6.68
CA LYS A 59 -5.91 -11.05 -7.08
C LYS A 59 -6.94 -11.05 -8.20
N ILE A 60 -6.68 -11.83 -9.24
CA ILE A 60 -7.62 -11.99 -10.36
C ILE A 60 -8.88 -12.69 -9.83
N PRO A 61 -10.08 -12.07 -9.95
CA PRO A 61 -11.32 -12.70 -9.49
C PRO A 61 -11.60 -14.01 -10.23
N LYS A 62 -12.06 -15.01 -9.49
CA LYS A 62 -12.40 -16.31 -10.07
C LYS A 62 -13.56 -16.24 -11.06
N SER A 63 -14.39 -15.20 -10.95
CA SER A 63 -15.55 -14.98 -11.82
C SER A 63 -15.20 -14.49 -13.21
N TYR A 64 -13.95 -14.06 -13.43
CA TYR A 64 -13.54 -13.56 -14.74
C TYR A 64 -13.50 -14.70 -15.77
N THR A 65 -13.88 -14.38 -17.02
CA THR A 65 -13.84 -15.35 -18.12
C THR A 65 -12.40 -15.71 -18.46
N LYS A 66 -12.20 -16.87 -19.10
CA LYS A 66 -10.88 -17.29 -19.56
C LYS A 66 -10.25 -16.28 -20.50
N LYS A 67 -11.06 -15.68 -21.39
CA LYS A 67 -10.59 -14.65 -22.32
C LYS A 67 -10.07 -13.41 -21.57
N ARG A 68 -10.80 -12.96 -20.55
CA ARG A 68 -10.40 -11.82 -19.76
C ARG A 68 -9.12 -12.09 -18.97
N ILE A 69 -9.02 -13.28 -18.39
CA ILE A 69 -7.81 -13.69 -17.67
C ILE A 69 -6.62 -13.71 -18.59
N LYS A 70 -6.77 -14.21 -19.83
CA LYS A 70 -5.71 -14.20 -20.82
C LYS A 70 -5.26 -12.78 -21.13
N ASN A 71 -6.22 -11.87 -21.34
CA ASN A 71 -5.90 -10.46 -21.60
C ASN A 71 -5.11 -9.84 -20.45
N ILE A 72 -5.46 -10.15 -19.21
CA ILE A 72 -4.73 -9.71 -18.03
C ILE A 72 -3.29 -10.23 -18.04
N LEU A 73 -3.12 -11.53 -18.29
CA LEU A 73 -1.80 -12.18 -18.31
C LEU A 73 -0.93 -11.68 -19.44
N ASP A 74 -1.54 -11.30 -20.58
CA ASP A 74 -0.84 -10.73 -21.73
C ASP A 74 -0.53 -9.23 -21.54
N GLY A 75 -0.93 -8.64 -20.41
CA GLY A 75 -0.69 -7.23 -20.14
C GLY A 75 -1.64 -6.27 -20.84
N MET A 76 -2.70 -6.79 -21.45
CA MET A 76 -3.68 -5.97 -22.17
C MET A 76 -4.68 -5.29 -21.24
N GLU A 77 -4.94 -5.87 -20.07
CA GLU A 77 -5.83 -5.28 -19.07
C GLU A 77 -5.06 -5.04 -17.78
N LYS A 78 -5.17 -3.82 -17.25
CA LYS A 78 -4.54 -3.39 -15.99
C LYS A 78 -5.61 -3.16 -14.93
N PRO A 79 -5.28 -3.29 -13.63
CA PRO A 79 -6.28 -3.07 -12.58
C PRO A 79 -6.54 -1.57 -12.37
N THR A 80 -7.68 -1.10 -12.86
CA THR A 80 -8.12 0.30 -12.71
C THR A 80 -9.23 0.38 -11.66
N LYS A 81 -8.99 -0.17 -10.48
CA LYS A 81 -9.99 -0.28 -9.42
C LYS A 81 -9.50 0.36 -8.12
N LYS A 82 -10.45 0.51 -7.19
CA LYS A 82 -10.15 1.04 -5.84
C LYS A 82 -9.15 0.16 -5.10
N PRO A 83 -8.41 0.70 -4.14
CA PRO A 83 -8.41 2.11 -3.75
C PRO A 83 -7.64 2.99 -4.74
N ASP A 84 -7.88 4.31 -4.69
CA ASP A 84 -7.14 5.26 -5.51
C ASP A 84 -5.66 5.24 -5.13
N SER A 85 -4.80 5.47 -6.12
CA SER A 85 -3.35 5.40 -5.93
C SER A 85 -2.84 6.35 -4.84
N ASP A 86 -3.35 7.58 -4.79
CA ASP A 86 -2.96 8.55 -3.78
C ASP A 86 -3.33 8.08 -2.36
N ASN A 87 -4.47 7.41 -2.19
CA ASN A 87 -4.89 6.89 -0.90
C ASN A 87 -4.04 5.70 -0.46
N ILE A 88 -3.55 4.89 -1.39
CA ILE A 88 -2.62 3.80 -1.08
C ILE A 88 -1.26 4.38 -0.66
N ILE A 89 -0.76 5.34 -1.42
CA ILE A 89 0.50 6.02 -1.08
C ILE A 89 0.40 6.61 0.33
N LYS A 90 -0.68 7.32 0.60
CA LYS A 90 -0.86 7.98 1.89
C LYS A 90 -0.86 7.00 3.05
N ILE A 91 -1.58 5.88 2.93
CA ILE A 91 -1.64 4.91 4.03
C ILE A 91 -0.29 4.24 4.26
N VAL A 92 0.47 3.96 3.20
CA VAL A 92 1.81 3.39 3.33
C VAL A 92 2.75 4.39 4.01
N LEU A 93 2.82 5.62 3.52
CA LEU A 93 3.72 6.63 4.08
C LEU A 93 3.38 6.97 5.53
N ASP A 94 2.09 7.12 5.84
CA ASP A 94 1.65 7.41 7.21
C ASP A 94 1.98 6.27 8.17
N SER A 95 1.82 5.03 7.71
CA SER A 95 2.12 3.84 8.53
C SER A 95 3.59 3.75 8.91
N LEU A 96 4.47 4.27 8.08
CA LEU A 96 5.91 4.17 8.26
C LEU A 96 6.52 5.33 9.06
N ASN A 97 5.72 6.33 9.44
CA ASN A 97 6.18 7.41 10.30
C ASN A 97 6.72 6.85 11.61
N GLU A 98 7.88 7.32 12.02
CA GLU A 98 8.58 6.93 13.25
C GLU A 98 9.16 5.51 13.23
N VAL A 99 8.94 4.72 12.18
CA VAL A 99 9.52 3.37 12.05
C VAL A 99 10.51 3.25 10.90
N ALA A 100 10.19 3.74 9.72
CA ALA A 100 11.10 3.73 8.56
C ALA A 100 11.86 5.05 8.41
N TYR A 101 11.31 6.11 8.94
CA TYR A 101 11.87 7.47 8.95
C TYR A 101 11.19 8.22 10.08
N GLU A 102 11.68 9.40 10.43
CA GLU A 102 11.05 10.19 11.50
C GLU A 102 9.71 10.74 11.03
N ASP A 103 9.68 11.27 9.80
CA ASP A 103 8.48 11.88 9.23
C ASP A 103 8.47 11.68 7.71
N ASP A 104 7.28 11.55 7.13
CA ASP A 104 7.11 11.31 5.69
C ASP A 104 7.57 12.47 4.80
N LYS A 105 7.88 13.63 5.38
CA LYS A 105 8.52 14.72 4.64
C LYS A 105 9.92 14.34 4.12
N GLN A 106 10.52 13.29 4.67
CA GLN A 106 11.79 12.74 4.19
C GLN A 106 11.64 11.99 2.86
N VAL A 107 10.41 11.63 2.49
CA VAL A 107 10.14 10.90 1.25
C VAL A 107 10.12 11.90 0.09
N ILE A 108 11.17 11.89 -0.73
CA ILE A 108 11.30 12.83 -1.83
C ILE A 108 10.95 12.22 -3.18
N LYS A 109 10.73 10.91 -3.24
CA LYS A 109 10.31 10.23 -4.46
C LYS A 109 9.44 9.04 -4.10
N VAL A 110 8.30 8.91 -4.77
CA VAL A 110 7.38 7.80 -4.60
C VAL A 110 7.02 7.25 -5.96
N SER A 111 7.02 5.92 -6.09
CA SER A 111 6.46 5.26 -7.26
C SER A 111 5.42 4.23 -6.80
N LEU A 112 4.37 4.07 -7.59
CA LEU A 112 3.33 3.07 -7.32
C LEU A 112 2.89 2.47 -8.64
N GLU A 113 2.79 1.14 -8.66
CA GLU A 113 2.27 0.41 -9.80
C GLU A 113 1.22 -0.58 -9.33
N LYS A 114 0.09 -0.63 -10.03
CA LYS A 114 -0.97 -1.59 -9.79
C LYS A 114 -0.87 -2.73 -10.77
N LEU A 115 -0.90 -3.96 -10.27
CA LEU A 115 -0.73 -5.17 -11.05
C LEU A 115 -1.78 -6.20 -10.65
N TYR A 116 -2.06 -7.14 -11.54
CA TYR A 116 -2.85 -8.32 -11.21
C TYR A 116 -1.92 -9.47 -10.82
N THR A 117 -2.44 -10.39 -9.99
CA THR A 117 -1.72 -11.61 -9.60
C THR A 117 -2.67 -12.78 -9.51
N LYS A 118 -2.15 -13.98 -9.76
CA LYS A 118 -2.86 -15.23 -9.49
C LYS A 118 -2.70 -15.66 -8.04
N GLU A 119 -1.75 -15.07 -7.34
CA GLU A 119 -1.44 -15.39 -5.95
C GLU A 119 -2.25 -14.52 -4.99
N ASN A 120 -1.78 -14.39 -3.76
CA ASN A 120 -2.46 -13.60 -2.75
C ASN A 120 -2.45 -12.11 -3.07
N GLU A 121 -3.59 -11.46 -2.86
CA GLU A 121 -3.67 -10.00 -2.91
C GLU A 121 -2.74 -9.43 -1.85
N ARG A 122 -1.96 -8.41 -2.21
CA ARG A 122 -0.94 -7.88 -1.32
C ARG A 122 -0.38 -6.56 -1.82
N ILE A 123 0.31 -5.85 -0.95
CA ILE A 123 1.23 -4.79 -1.36
C ILE A 123 2.66 -5.23 -1.05
N GLU A 124 3.59 -4.79 -1.87
CA GLU A 124 5.02 -4.93 -1.61
C GLU A 124 5.64 -3.55 -1.74
N PHE A 125 6.55 -3.21 -0.84
CA PHE A 125 7.19 -1.91 -0.91
C PHE A 125 8.62 -1.95 -0.39
N ASP A 126 9.42 -1.00 -0.88
CA ASP A 126 10.78 -0.75 -0.42
C ASP A 126 10.94 0.70 0.00
N VAL A 127 11.71 0.92 1.05
CA VAL A 127 12.16 2.24 1.46
C VAL A 127 13.68 2.26 1.26
N LYS A 128 14.16 3.15 0.39
CA LYS A 128 15.58 3.20 0.02
C LYS A 128 16.14 4.59 0.25
N GLU A 129 17.37 4.66 0.77
CA GLU A 129 18.07 5.93 0.92
C GLU A 129 18.41 6.52 -0.46
N MET A 130 18.34 7.83 -0.53
CA MET A 130 18.71 8.56 -1.75
C MET A 130 20.18 8.95 -1.71
#